data_f8ad466343e31d8c7e2a626d6d1a80db
#
_entry.id   f8ad466343e31d8c7e2a626d6d1a80db
#
_cell.length_a   1.000
_cell.length_b   1.000
_cell.length_c   1.000
_cell.angle_alpha   90.00
_cell.angle_beta   90.00
_cell.angle_gamma   90.00
#
_symmetry.space_group_name_H-M   'P 1'
#
loop_
_entity.id
_entity.type
_entity.pdbx_description
1 polymer ?
#
loop_
_entity_poly.entity_id
_entity_poly.type
_entity_poly.pdbx_seq_one_letter_code
_entity_poly.pdbx_strand_id
1 'polypeptide(L)'
;MQLTVTTIIFGLPTGQRTSHVCLTLPVTTLLARDLIAYKVRQEVEECLAHQRLGLSGEYLTPEELLRATGLAASVMPGAVADEIERAQQAFAARAYMIVVDNRRVWTPDEVLTLHPQGQVEFIKILPLVGG
;
A
#
# COMPACT_ATOMS: atom_id res chain seq x y z
N MET A 1 16.47 1.10 8.03
CA MET A 1 15.40 1.21 9.02
C MET A 1 14.26 0.29 8.63
N GLN A 2 13.71 -0.44 9.56
CA GLN A 2 12.49 -1.24 9.33
C GLN A 2 11.29 -0.51 9.93
N LEU A 3 10.19 -0.49 9.17
CA LEU A 3 8.98 0.21 9.55
C LEU A 3 7.77 -0.64 9.16
N THR A 4 6.83 -0.81 10.08
CA THR A 4 5.57 -1.48 9.79
C THR A 4 4.54 -0.47 9.34
N VAL A 5 3.99 -0.69 8.16
CA VAL A 5 2.92 0.14 7.58
C VAL A 5 1.62 -0.64 7.64
N THR A 6 0.59 -0.02 8.18
CA THR A 6 -0.73 -0.63 8.31
C THR A 6 -1.64 -0.10 7.21
N THR A 7 -2.36 -0.99 6.55
CA THR A 7 -3.41 -0.62 5.59
C THR A 7 -4.76 -0.98 6.18
N ILE A 8 -5.66 -0.01 6.23
CA ILE A 8 -7.01 -0.18 6.76
C ILE A 8 -8.00 0.13 5.64
N ILE A 9 -8.92 -0.78 5.37
CA ILE A 9 -9.95 -0.60 4.35
C ILE A 9 -11.32 -0.71 5.01
N PHE A 10 -12.08 0.35 4.91
CA PHE A 10 -13.45 0.43 5.39
C PHE A 10 -14.44 0.26 4.25
N GLY A 11 -15.64 -0.18 4.56
CA GLY A 11 -16.73 -0.29 3.58
C GLY A 11 -16.81 -1.62 2.87
N LEU A 12 -16.07 -2.63 3.32
CA LEU A 12 -16.20 -3.99 2.81
C LEU A 12 -17.50 -4.63 3.33
N PRO A 13 -18.09 -5.57 2.58
CA PRO A 13 -19.29 -6.30 3.06
C PRO A 13 -19.07 -6.99 4.40
N THR A 14 -17.84 -7.42 4.68
CA THR A 14 -17.44 -8.05 5.93
C THR A 14 -17.02 -7.04 7.00
N GLY A 15 -17.05 -5.74 6.69
CA GLY A 15 -16.65 -4.67 7.60
C GLY A 15 -15.29 -4.09 7.26
N GLN A 16 -14.43 -3.99 8.25
CA GLN A 16 -13.08 -3.42 8.11
C GLN A 16 -12.06 -4.54 7.87
N ARG A 17 -11.08 -4.25 7.03
CA ARG A 17 -9.94 -5.14 6.85
C ARG A 17 -8.65 -4.38 7.17
N THR A 18 -7.80 -5.00 7.96
CA THR A 18 -6.50 -4.44 8.35
C THR A 18 -5.40 -5.39 7.92
N SER A 19 -4.38 -4.87 7.27
CA SER A 19 -3.19 -5.62 6.89
C SER A 19 -1.94 -4.84 7.23
N HIS A 20 -0.82 -5.54 7.34
CA HIS A 20 0.46 -4.94 7.71
C HIS A 20 1.52 -5.35 6.71
N VAL A 21 2.43 -4.44 6.41
CA VAL A 21 3.61 -4.72 5.61
C VAL A 21 4.83 -4.11 6.29
N CYS A 22 5.92 -4.85 6.33
CA CYS A 22 7.17 -4.36 6.90
C CYS A 22 8.05 -3.85 5.77
N LEU A 23 8.42 -2.58 5.83
CA LEU A 23 9.28 -1.93 4.85
C LEU A 23 10.70 -1.83 5.39
N THR A 24 11.68 -2.08 4.54
CA THR A 24 13.07 -1.76 4.81
C THR A 24 13.41 -0.50 4.02
N LEU A 25 13.65 0.59 4.73
CA LEU A 25 13.90 1.89 4.13
C LEU A 25 15.37 2.27 4.32
N PRO A 26 16.02 2.77 3.24
CA PRO A 26 17.42 3.20 3.34
C PRO A 26 17.57 4.55 4.05
N VAL A 27 16.48 5.29 4.19
CA VAL A 27 16.49 6.63 4.80
C VAL A 27 15.31 6.78 5.75
N THR A 28 15.38 7.74 6.65
CA THR A 28 14.29 8.06 7.58
C THR A 28 13.43 9.24 7.11
N THR A 29 13.97 10.04 6.21
CA THR A 29 13.26 11.20 5.64
C THR A 29 13.10 10.99 4.14
N LEU A 30 11.85 11.02 3.66
CA LEU A 30 11.54 10.79 2.25
C LEU A 30 10.23 11.50 1.90
N LEU A 31 9.94 11.58 0.62
CA LEU A 31 8.66 12.12 0.15
C LEU A 31 7.55 11.09 0.29
N ALA A 32 6.33 11.55 0.46
CA ALA A 32 5.17 10.66 0.54
C ALA A 32 5.08 9.73 -0.68
N ARG A 33 5.34 10.23 -1.87
CA ARG A 33 5.34 9.41 -3.09
C ARG A 33 6.37 8.28 -3.04
N ASP A 34 7.50 8.52 -2.39
CA ASP A 34 8.54 7.49 -2.25
C ASP A 34 8.10 6.41 -1.26
N LEU A 35 7.41 6.79 -0.20
CA LEU A 35 6.83 5.84 0.74
C LEU A 35 5.81 4.94 0.03
N ILE A 36 4.97 5.51 -0.82
CA ILE A 36 4.02 4.76 -1.63
C ILE A 36 4.76 3.75 -2.52
N ALA A 37 5.84 4.18 -3.16
CA ALA A 37 6.63 3.32 -4.03
C ALA A 37 7.21 2.12 -3.26
N TYR A 38 7.78 2.35 -2.10
CA TYR A 38 8.31 1.27 -1.27
C TYR A 38 7.21 0.29 -0.84
N LYS A 39 6.06 0.82 -0.45
CA LYS A 39 4.93 -0.01 0.00
C LYS A 39 4.43 -0.89 -1.14
N VAL A 40 4.18 -0.33 -2.32
CA VAL A 40 3.69 -1.09 -3.47
C VAL A 40 4.69 -2.17 -3.86
N ARG A 41 5.97 -1.83 -3.92
CA ARG A 41 7.01 -2.79 -4.28
C ARG A 41 7.06 -3.96 -3.31
N GLN A 42 6.99 -3.69 -2.02
CA GLN A 42 7.01 -4.73 -0.99
C GLN A 42 5.77 -5.61 -1.06
N GLU A 43 4.59 -5.03 -1.25
CA GLU A 43 3.36 -5.79 -1.37
C GLU A 43 3.36 -6.71 -2.58
N VAL A 44 3.88 -6.24 -3.72
CA VAL A 44 4.02 -7.07 -4.91
C VAL A 44 4.98 -8.23 -4.65
N GLU A 45 6.12 -7.97 -4.01
CA GLU A 45 7.07 -9.03 -3.68
C GLU A 45 6.47 -10.09 -2.76
N GLU A 46 5.72 -9.69 -1.75
CA GLU A 46 5.05 -10.61 -0.84
C GLU A 46 3.99 -11.44 -1.56
N CYS A 47 3.25 -10.81 -2.46
CA CYS A 47 2.24 -11.52 -3.24
C CYS A 47 2.88 -12.57 -4.14
N LEU A 48 3.99 -12.23 -4.82
CA LEU A 48 4.72 -13.18 -5.65
C LEU A 48 5.27 -14.34 -4.81
N ALA A 49 5.80 -14.05 -3.63
CA ALA A 49 6.31 -15.09 -2.74
C ALA A 49 5.18 -16.05 -2.30
N HIS A 50 4.00 -15.52 -2.00
CA HIS A 50 2.85 -16.33 -1.63
C HIS A 50 2.36 -17.21 -2.77
N GLN A 51 2.37 -16.71 -3.99
CA GLN A 51 2.00 -17.50 -5.16
C GLN A 51 2.96 -18.66 -5.40
N ARG A 52 4.26 -18.39 -5.24
CA ARG A 52 5.29 -19.44 -5.37
C ARG A 52 5.13 -20.54 -4.33
N LEU A 53 4.65 -20.20 -3.14
CA LEU A 53 4.42 -21.14 -2.06
C LEU A 53 3.04 -21.79 -2.13
N GLY A 54 2.19 -21.38 -3.08
CA GLY A 54 0.84 -21.89 -3.20
C GLY A 54 -0.10 -21.37 -2.11
N LEU A 55 0.28 -20.33 -1.40
CA LEU A 55 -0.54 -19.75 -0.35
C LEU A 55 -1.55 -18.75 -0.94
N SER A 56 -2.74 -18.70 -0.36
CA SER A 56 -3.73 -17.70 -0.77
C SER A 56 -3.37 -16.32 -0.24
N GLY A 57 -3.62 -15.29 -1.04
CA GLY A 57 -3.36 -13.92 -0.64
C GLY A 57 -4.47 -13.33 0.22
N GLU A 58 -4.83 -14.01 1.30
CA GLU A 58 -6.00 -13.66 2.13
C GLU A 58 -5.90 -12.29 2.80
N TYR A 59 -4.70 -11.77 2.98
CA TYR A 59 -4.48 -10.46 3.60
C TYR A 59 -4.50 -9.31 2.61
N LEU A 60 -4.67 -9.58 1.32
CA LEU A 60 -4.86 -8.55 0.32
C LEU A 60 -6.34 -8.31 0.10
N THR A 61 -6.70 -7.08 -0.27
CA THR A 61 -8.06 -6.80 -0.70
C THR A 61 -8.33 -7.51 -2.02
N PRO A 62 -9.61 -7.75 -2.38
CA PRO A 62 -9.93 -8.32 -3.69
C PRO A 62 -9.32 -7.54 -4.86
N GLU A 63 -9.32 -6.20 -4.79
CA GLU A 63 -8.73 -5.36 -5.83
C GLU A 63 -7.21 -5.52 -5.88
N GLU A 64 -6.57 -5.50 -4.72
CA GLU A 64 -5.12 -5.68 -4.62
C GLU A 64 -4.72 -7.07 -5.09
N LEU A 65 -5.48 -8.09 -4.72
CA LEU A 65 -5.23 -9.46 -5.14
C LEU A 65 -5.35 -9.61 -6.66
N LEU A 66 -6.36 -9.02 -7.28
CA LEU A 66 -6.52 -9.05 -8.73
C LEU A 66 -5.36 -8.37 -9.44
N ARG A 67 -4.94 -7.21 -8.96
CA ARG A 67 -3.79 -6.50 -9.52
C ARG A 67 -2.51 -7.29 -9.34
N ALA A 68 -2.27 -7.79 -8.16
CA ALA A 68 -1.06 -8.56 -7.86
C ALA A 68 -1.03 -9.87 -8.64
N THR A 69 -2.18 -10.55 -8.83
CA THR A 69 -2.28 -11.75 -9.65
C THR A 69 -1.99 -11.43 -11.12
N GLY A 70 -2.52 -10.32 -11.62
CA GLY A 70 -2.22 -9.87 -12.97
C GLY A 70 -0.73 -9.56 -13.15
N LEU A 71 -0.11 -8.90 -12.17
CA LEU A 71 1.33 -8.64 -12.18
C LEU A 71 2.13 -9.94 -12.15
N ALA A 72 1.70 -10.90 -11.34
CA ALA A 72 2.38 -12.19 -11.23
C ALA A 72 2.30 -13.02 -12.50
N ALA A 73 1.21 -12.92 -13.24
CA ALA A 73 1.03 -13.61 -14.50
C ALA A 73 1.94 -13.06 -15.62
N SER A 74 2.37 -11.80 -15.47
CA SER A 74 3.21 -11.13 -16.45
C SER A 74 4.31 -10.33 -15.76
N VAL A 75 5.19 -11.01 -15.01
CA VAL A 75 6.25 -10.34 -14.24
C VAL A 75 7.22 -9.62 -15.19
N MET A 76 6.85 -8.43 -15.59
CA MET A 76 7.67 -7.50 -16.32
C MET A 76 8.12 -6.41 -15.36
N PRO A 77 9.40 -5.98 -15.35
CA PRO A 77 9.85 -4.89 -14.48
C PRO A 77 9.00 -3.63 -14.62
N GLY A 78 8.49 -3.35 -15.82
CA GLY A 78 7.63 -2.20 -16.06
C GLY A 78 6.27 -2.27 -15.37
N ALA A 79 5.76 -3.47 -15.09
CA ALA A 79 4.45 -3.61 -14.45
C ALA A 79 4.46 -3.09 -13.01
N VAL A 80 5.56 -3.27 -12.28
CA VAL A 80 5.71 -2.74 -10.93
C VAL A 80 5.77 -1.22 -10.97
N ALA A 81 6.53 -0.65 -11.90
CA ALA A 81 6.63 0.79 -12.06
C ALA A 81 5.27 1.42 -12.38
N ASP A 82 4.48 0.79 -13.23
CA ASP A 82 3.13 1.26 -13.57
C ASP A 82 2.21 1.22 -12.35
N GLU A 83 2.30 0.17 -11.54
CA GLU A 83 1.49 0.04 -10.35
C GLU A 83 1.86 1.09 -9.30
N ILE A 84 3.15 1.39 -9.16
CA ILE A 84 3.62 2.47 -8.30
C ILE A 84 3.04 3.80 -8.76
N GLU A 85 3.11 4.09 -10.06
CA GLU A 85 2.59 5.34 -10.61
C GLU A 85 1.08 5.47 -10.37
N ARG A 86 0.32 4.40 -10.58
CA ARG A 86 -1.12 4.40 -10.30
C ARG A 86 -1.42 4.68 -8.84
N ALA A 87 -0.65 4.08 -7.92
CA ALA A 87 -0.83 4.31 -6.49
C ALA A 87 -0.51 5.75 -6.11
N GLN A 88 0.53 6.33 -6.70
CA GLN A 88 0.89 7.74 -6.47
C GLN A 88 -0.20 8.67 -7.01
N GLN A 89 -0.72 8.40 -8.20
CA GLN A 89 -1.80 9.19 -8.79
C GLN A 89 -3.09 9.06 -7.99
N ALA A 90 -3.40 7.86 -7.51
CA ALA A 90 -4.57 7.63 -6.66
C ALA A 90 -4.50 8.43 -5.37
N PHE A 91 -3.33 8.52 -4.75
CA PHE A 91 -3.14 9.34 -3.57
C PHE A 91 -3.34 10.83 -3.89
N ALA A 92 -2.77 11.30 -4.99
CA ALA A 92 -2.94 12.69 -5.43
C ALA A 92 -4.42 13.01 -5.70
N ALA A 93 -5.18 12.05 -6.19
CA ALA A 93 -6.62 12.17 -6.44
C ALA A 93 -7.46 11.92 -5.17
N ARG A 94 -6.83 11.68 -4.03
CA ARG A 94 -7.48 11.44 -2.73
C ARG A 94 -8.33 10.19 -2.68
N ALA A 95 -7.93 9.15 -3.41
CA ALA A 95 -8.60 7.86 -3.36
C ALA A 95 -8.34 7.12 -2.04
N TYR A 96 -7.27 7.46 -1.34
CA TYR A 96 -6.97 6.98 0.00
C TYR A 96 -6.18 8.04 0.77
N MET A 97 -6.06 7.84 2.08
CA MET A 97 -5.34 8.74 2.98
C MET A 97 -4.07 8.07 3.50
N ILE A 98 -3.07 8.90 3.80
CA ILE A 98 -1.89 8.46 4.54
C ILE A 98 -1.84 9.27 5.84
N VAL A 99 -1.67 8.57 6.96
CA VAL A 99 -1.54 9.19 8.28
C VAL A 99 -0.23 8.72 8.89
N VAL A 100 0.62 9.66 9.27
CA VAL A 100 1.91 9.41 9.92
C VAL A 100 1.89 10.03 11.31
N ASP A 101 2.00 9.19 12.34
CA ASP A 101 2.00 9.63 13.75
C ASP A 101 0.82 10.56 14.06
N ASN A 102 -0.39 10.15 13.64
CA ASN A 102 -1.65 10.88 13.82
C ASN A 102 -1.75 12.19 13.03
N ARG A 103 -0.88 12.40 12.05
CA ARG A 103 -0.92 13.57 11.19
C ARG A 103 -1.19 13.15 9.75
N ARG A 104 -2.20 13.74 9.14
CA ARG A 104 -2.56 13.45 7.76
C ARG A 104 -1.55 14.03 6.80
N VAL A 105 -1.15 13.21 5.84
CA VAL A 105 -0.31 13.63 4.71
C VAL A 105 -1.24 14.05 3.57
N TRP A 106 -1.03 15.24 3.03
CA TRP A 106 -1.95 15.84 2.06
C TRP A 106 -1.51 15.73 0.62
N THR A 107 -0.20 15.73 0.37
CA THR A 107 0.32 15.76 -1.00
C THR A 107 1.42 14.72 -1.20
N PRO A 108 1.62 14.22 -2.44
CA PRO A 108 2.72 13.29 -2.73
C PRO A 108 4.11 13.87 -2.51
N ASP A 109 4.23 15.19 -2.56
CA ASP A 109 5.52 15.89 -2.42
C ASP A 109 5.83 16.27 -0.97
N GLU A 110 4.95 15.94 -0.04
CA GLU A 110 5.18 16.22 1.37
C GLU A 110 6.35 15.41 1.91
N VAL A 111 7.25 16.09 2.64
CA VAL A 111 8.40 15.44 3.27
C VAL A 111 7.96 14.79 4.56
N LEU A 112 8.27 13.50 4.70
CA LEU A 112 7.93 12.71 5.88
C LEU A 112 9.20 12.35 6.63
N THR A 113 9.16 12.49 7.97
CA THR A 113 10.19 11.96 8.85
C THR A 113 9.60 10.74 9.57
N LEU A 114 10.20 9.57 9.33
CA LEU A 114 9.68 8.31 9.83
C LEU A 114 10.57 7.78 10.95
N HIS A 115 9.95 7.04 11.86
CA HIS A 115 10.62 6.41 12.99
C HIS A 115 10.28 4.92 13.03
N PRO A 116 11.21 4.05 13.45
CA PRO A 116 10.95 2.61 13.51
C PRO A 116 9.75 2.25 14.39
N GLN A 117 9.46 3.06 15.41
CA GLN A 117 8.34 2.86 16.32
C GLN A 117 7.17 3.77 16.01
N GLY A 118 7.22 4.52 14.92
CA GLY A 118 6.15 5.40 14.50
C GLY A 118 4.98 4.62 13.90
N GLN A 119 3.83 5.30 13.82
CA GLN A 119 2.64 4.75 13.19
C GLN A 119 2.48 5.32 11.79
N VAL A 120 2.39 4.44 10.80
CA VAL A 120 2.08 4.82 9.42
C VAL A 120 0.89 4.00 8.97
N GLU A 121 -0.17 4.68 8.56
CA GLU A 121 -1.41 4.05 8.16
C GLU A 121 -1.84 4.55 6.78
N PHE A 122 -2.20 3.61 5.91
CA PHE A 122 -2.86 3.89 4.65
C PHE A 122 -4.32 3.52 4.83
N ILE A 123 -5.21 4.49 4.67
CA ILE A 123 -6.63 4.32 4.96
C ILE A 123 -7.43 4.51 3.69
N LYS A 124 -8.16 3.49 3.29
CA LYS A 124 -9.05 3.54 2.14
C LYS A 124 -10.48 3.32 2.60
N ILE A 125 -11.37 4.17 2.14
CA ILE A 125 -12.80 4.04 2.40
C ILE A 125 -13.47 3.71 1.08
N LEU A 126 -14.04 2.52 0.99
CA LEU A 126 -14.77 2.12 -0.20
C LEU A 126 -16.14 2.80 -0.20
N PRO A 127 -16.59 3.31 -1.35
CA PRO A 127 -17.93 3.89 -1.42
C PRO A 127 -18.98 2.83 -1.18
N LEU A 128 -20.05 3.21 -0.47
CA LEU A 128 -21.23 2.37 -0.32
C LEU A 128 -21.90 2.23 -1.67
N VAL A 129 -21.97 1.00 -2.17
CA VAL A 129 -22.57 0.70 -3.46
C VAL A 129 -24.02 0.28 -3.24
N GLY A 130 -24.90 0.79 -4.05
CA GLY A 130 -26.31 0.42 -4.03
C GLY A 130 -27.06 1.02 -2.87
N GLY A 131 -26.64 2.19 -2.49
CA GLY A 131 -27.36 2.96 -1.48
C GLY A 131 -28.78 3.19 -1.89
#